data_a9f124839fec5af13b4b6cb72d7c458c
#
_entry.id   a9f124839fec5af13b4b6cb72d7c458c
#
_cell.length_a   1.000
_cell.length_b   1.000
_cell.length_c   1.000
_cell.angle_alpha   90.00
_cell.angle_beta   90.00
_cell.angle_gamma   90.00
#
_symmetry.space_group_name_H-M   'P 1'
#
loop_
_entity.id
_entity.type
_entity.pdbx_description
1 polymer ?
#
loop_
_entity_poly.entity_id
_entity_poly.type
_entity_poly.pdbx_seq_one_letter_code
_entity_poly.pdbx_strand_id
1 'polypeptide(L)'
;MRTVNAPFDNIDKLRNSLIQHGPSSNRVYLMKLDPADHPAIVDDLIQLARQNRYGKIFAKVPSWTEEEFRSRAFLREAAVPNYYKGEADALFMSYFTNDDRGRLSDEQRHRIADILAIAQEKASTATENNKDLPFAIRKLGRDDVSDLTRIYGIVFESYPFPIFEREYIIRTMEEDSIAYYGAFDANGRLVAASSAEMDKANSNAEMTDFATIPAARGHGIALHLLRCMEEDMAPRGIHTLYTIARAVSTGMNVTFAKSGYTFSGTLINNTNIAGTIESMNVWYKLRTV
;
A
#
# COMPACT_ATOMS: atom_id res chain seq x y z
N MET A 1 22.99 -16.58 -9.85
CA MET A 1 22.29 -15.48 -10.57
C MET A 1 20.83 -15.89 -10.69
N ARG A 2 19.93 -15.33 -9.85
CA ARG A 2 18.48 -15.51 -10.01
C ARG A 2 18.04 -14.44 -11.01
N THR A 3 17.56 -14.84 -12.17
CA THR A 3 16.90 -13.95 -13.12
C THR A 3 15.57 -13.54 -12.51
N VAL A 4 15.54 -12.37 -11.86
CA VAL A 4 14.32 -11.71 -11.44
C VAL A 4 13.73 -11.03 -12.68
N ASN A 5 12.89 -11.72 -13.40
CA ASN A 5 12.03 -11.10 -14.41
C ASN A 5 10.68 -11.81 -14.43
N ALA A 6 9.91 -11.69 -13.33
CA ALA A 6 8.47 -11.68 -13.50
C ALA A 6 8.14 -10.30 -14.07
N PRO A 7 7.47 -10.20 -15.23
CA PRO A 7 7.12 -8.90 -15.79
C PRO A 7 6.23 -8.17 -14.77
N PHE A 8 6.56 -6.91 -14.46
CA PHE A 8 5.70 -6.04 -13.67
C PHE A 8 4.35 -5.88 -14.38
N ASP A 9 3.28 -5.68 -13.60
CA ASP A 9 2.03 -5.25 -14.19
C ASP A 9 2.23 -3.85 -14.80
N ASN A 10 1.64 -3.61 -15.97
CA ASN A 10 1.82 -2.36 -16.71
C ASN A 10 0.96 -1.26 -16.13
N ILE A 11 1.53 -0.05 -16.03
CA ILE A 11 0.77 1.17 -15.76
C ILE A 11 0.38 1.78 -17.11
N ASP A 12 -0.92 2.02 -17.32
CA ASP A 12 -1.49 2.50 -18.57
C ASP A 12 -2.69 3.41 -18.30
N LYS A 13 -3.25 3.97 -19.35
CA LYS A 13 -4.50 4.72 -19.32
C LYS A 13 -5.64 3.90 -19.92
N LEU A 14 -6.76 3.87 -19.21
CA LEU A 14 -8.04 3.44 -19.75
C LEU A 14 -8.92 4.69 -19.84
N ARG A 15 -9.20 5.18 -21.03
CA ARG A 15 -9.68 6.54 -21.29
C ARG A 15 -8.71 7.59 -20.70
N ASN A 16 -9.14 8.44 -19.78
CA ASN A 16 -8.31 9.41 -19.07
C ASN A 16 -7.81 8.89 -17.72
N SER A 17 -8.42 7.81 -17.21
CA SER A 17 -8.14 7.21 -15.90
C SER A 17 -6.85 6.40 -15.91
N LEU A 18 -6.13 6.45 -14.78
CA LEU A 18 -4.88 5.69 -14.61
C LEU A 18 -5.19 4.29 -14.08
N ILE A 19 -4.69 3.28 -14.77
CA ILE A 19 -4.81 1.87 -14.37
C ILE A 19 -3.45 1.20 -14.27
N GLN A 20 -3.39 0.12 -13.49
CA GLN A 20 -2.32 -0.88 -13.55
C GLN A 20 -2.95 -2.23 -13.85
N HIS A 21 -2.41 -2.97 -14.80
CA HIS A 21 -2.92 -4.31 -15.09
C HIS A 21 -1.83 -5.24 -15.60
N GLY A 22 -2.01 -6.54 -15.37
CA GLY A 22 -1.07 -7.53 -15.87
C GLY A 22 -1.26 -8.92 -15.28
N PRO A 23 -0.51 -9.90 -15.83
CA PRO A 23 -0.59 -11.29 -15.40
C PRO A 23 0.05 -11.54 -14.04
N SER A 24 0.95 -10.67 -13.58
CA SER A 24 1.65 -10.85 -12.29
C SER A 24 0.66 -10.86 -11.13
N SER A 25 -0.13 -9.80 -10.98
CA SER A 25 -1.21 -9.75 -9.98
C SER A 25 -2.52 -10.37 -10.50
N ASN A 26 -2.58 -10.75 -11.78
CA ASN A 26 -3.78 -11.30 -12.41
C ASN A 26 -5.02 -10.41 -12.12
N ARG A 27 -4.87 -9.10 -12.34
CA ARG A 27 -5.91 -8.10 -12.05
C ARG A 27 -5.82 -6.87 -12.95
N VAL A 28 -6.93 -6.10 -12.95
CA VAL A 28 -6.95 -4.68 -13.31
C VAL A 28 -7.08 -3.87 -12.02
N TYR A 29 -6.21 -2.86 -11.84
CA TYR A 29 -6.30 -1.91 -10.74
C TYR A 29 -6.58 -0.50 -11.29
N LEU A 30 -7.77 0.05 -11.01
CA LEU A 30 -8.08 1.46 -11.25
C LEU A 30 -7.44 2.29 -10.14
N MET A 31 -6.27 2.85 -10.42
CA MET A 31 -5.46 3.61 -9.47
C MET A 31 -6.01 5.02 -9.23
N LYS A 32 -6.43 5.69 -10.33
CA LYS A 32 -6.96 7.05 -10.28
C LYS A 32 -8.06 7.20 -11.33
N LEU A 33 -9.27 7.43 -10.85
CA LEU A 33 -10.44 7.71 -11.68
C LEU A 33 -10.37 9.16 -12.17
N ASP A 34 -10.51 9.37 -13.48
CA ASP A 34 -10.88 10.67 -14.02
C ASP A 34 -12.41 10.80 -13.96
N PRO A 35 -12.96 11.85 -13.32
CA PRO A 35 -14.41 12.01 -13.19
C PRO A 35 -15.16 12.00 -14.53
N ALA A 36 -14.54 12.45 -15.63
CA ALA A 36 -15.14 12.46 -16.95
C ALA A 36 -15.35 11.05 -17.55
N ASP A 37 -14.68 10.04 -17.02
CA ASP A 37 -14.81 8.66 -17.47
C ASP A 37 -15.97 7.92 -16.80
N HIS A 38 -16.48 8.46 -15.68
CA HIS A 38 -17.63 7.88 -14.98
C HIS A 38 -18.95 8.25 -15.72
N PRO A 39 -19.90 7.32 -15.89
CA PRO A 39 -19.89 5.94 -15.37
C PRO A 39 -19.28 4.88 -16.30
N ALA A 40 -18.95 5.24 -17.54
CA ALA A 40 -18.60 4.31 -18.60
C ALA A 40 -17.35 3.45 -18.30
N ILE A 41 -16.43 3.97 -17.48
CA ILE A 41 -15.19 3.27 -17.08
C ILE A 41 -15.47 1.91 -16.42
N VAL A 42 -16.61 1.74 -15.74
CA VAL A 42 -16.93 0.50 -15.01
C VAL A 42 -17.08 -0.68 -15.98
N ASP A 43 -17.80 -0.46 -17.09
CA ASP A 43 -17.99 -1.47 -18.11
C ASP A 43 -16.68 -1.75 -18.88
N ASP A 44 -15.87 -0.72 -19.13
CA ASP A 44 -14.56 -0.87 -19.78
C ASP A 44 -13.57 -1.68 -18.93
N LEU A 45 -13.57 -1.49 -17.60
CA LEU A 45 -12.76 -2.28 -16.68
C LEU A 45 -13.15 -3.75 -16.72
N ILE A 46 -14.45 -4.05 -16.75
CA ILE A 46 -14.97 -5.43 -16.86
C ILE A 46 -14.57 -6.04 -18.19
N GLN A 47 -14.70 -5.30 -19.28
CA GLN A 47 -14.30 -5.74 -20.61
C GLN A 47 -12.79 -6.04 -20.66
N LEU A 48 -11.95 -5.14 -20.16
CA LEU A 48 -10.49 -5.31 -20.10
C LEU A 48 -10.10 -6.57 -19.31
N ALA A 49 -10.73 -6.76 -18.13
CA ALA A 49 -10.46 -7.92 -17.31
C ALA A 49 -10.84 -9.23 -18.01
N ARG A 50 -11.99 -9.27 -18.69
CA ARG A 50 -12.45 -10.46 -19.46
C ARG A 50 -11.55 -10.77 -20.65
N GLN A 51 -11.17 -9.75 -21.43
CA GLN A 51 -10.30 -9.91 -22.61
C GLN A 51 -8.93 -10.51 -22.23
N ASN A 52 -8.38 -10.10 -21.08
CA ASN A 52 -7.10 -10.57 -20.59
C ASN A 52 -7.21 -11.76 -19.62
N ARG A 53 -8.43 -12.23 -19.33
CA ARG A 53 -8.70 -13.34 -18.39
C ARG A 53 -8.17 -13.06 -16.98
N TYR A 54 -8.18 -11.81 -16.54
CA TYR A 54 -7.80 -11.45 -15.18
C TYR A 54 -8.87 -11.87 -14.17
N GLY A 55 -8.42 -12.35 -13.01
CA GLY A 55 -9.29 -12.88 -11.96
C GLY A 55 -9.97 -11.82 -11.08
N LYS A 56 -9.46 -10.58 -11.06
CA LYS A 56 -9.97 -9.50 -10.20
C LYS A 56 -9.91 -8.15 -10.90
N ILE A 57 -10.90 -7.30 -10.63
CA ILE A 57 -10.79 -5.85 -10.79
C ILE A 57 -10.76 -5.26 -9.39
N PHE A 58 -9.83 -4.36 -9.15
CA PHE A 58 -9.69 -3.58 -7.94
C PHE A 58 -9.76 -2.10 -8.29
N ALA A 59 -10.61 -1.33 -7.62
CA ALA A 59 -10.81 0.08 -7.93
C ALA A 59 -10.78 0.92 -6.66
N LYS A 60 -9.93 1.95 -6.63
CA LYS A 60 -9.92 2.99 -5.60
C LYS A 60 -10.64 4.21 -6.16
N VAL A 61 -11.85 4.47 -5.65
CA VAL A 61 -12.77 5.44 -6.25
C VAL A 61 -13.46 6.30 -5.19
N PRO A 62 -13.90 7.52 -5.53
CA PRO A 62 -14.67 8.37 -4.63
C PRO A 62 -16.03 7.77 -4.26
N SER A 63 -16.50 8.04 -3.05
CA SER A 63 -17.77 7.48 -2.52
C SER A 63 -19.00 7.82 -3.36
N TRP A 64 -19.02 8.94 -4.08
CA TRP A 64 -20.14 9.30 -4.96
C TRP A 64 -20.31 8.37 -6.18
N THR A 65 -19.33 7.48 -6.45
CA THR A 65 -19.42 6.49 -7.55
C THR A 65 -20.00 5.15 -7.11
N GLU A 66 -20.23 4.93 -5.81
CA GLU A 66 -20.53 3.60 -5.24
C GLU A 66 -21.71 2.91 -5.92
N GLU A 67 -22.79 3.65 -6.18
CA GLU A 67 -24.02 3.09 -6.77
C GLU A 67 -23.73 2.43 -8.12
N GLU A 68 -22.94 3.12 -8.97
CA GLU A 68 -22.63 2.62 -10.30
C GLU A 68 -21.78 1.35 -10.25
N PHE A 69 -20.75 1.31 -9.38
CA PHE A 69 -19.94 0.11 -9.19
C PHE A 69 -20.77 -1.05 -8.62
N ARG A 70 -21.61 -0.79 -7.61
CA ARG A 70 -22.48 -1.82 -7.00
C ARG A 70 -23.50 -2.38 -7.97
N SER A 71 -24.07 -1.55 -8.86
CA SER A 71 -25.02 -2.00 -9.88
C SER A 71 -24.42 -3.02 -10.85
N ARG A 72 -23.08 -3.05 -10.96
CA ARG A 72 -22.31 -4.03 -11.75
C ARG A 72 -21.65 -5.10 -10.88
N ALA A 73 -22.21 -5.37 -9.73
CA ALA A 73 -21.77 -6.42 -8.80
C ALA A 73 -20.37 -6.24 -8.20
N PHE A 74 -19.85 -5.01 -8.16
CA PHE A 74 -18.65 -4.75 -7.34
C PHE A 74 -19.02 -4.79 -5.86
N LEU A 75 -18.09 -5.31 -5.05
CA LEU A 75 -18.18 -5.37 -3.60
C LEU A 75 -17.25 -4.34 -2.98
N ARG A 76 -17.70 -3.63 -1.96
CA ARG A 76 -16.82 -2.77 -1.18
C ARG A 76 -16.05 -3.59 -0.16
N GLU A 77 -14.73 -3.68 -0.30
CA GLU A 77 -13.84 -4.39 0.61
C GLU A 77 -13.29 -3.52 1.75
N ALA A 78 -13.14 -2.20 1.50
CA ALA A 78 -12.68 -1.23 2.50
C ALA A 78 -13.12 0.20 2.12
N ALA A 79 -12.96 1.14 3.06
CA ALA A 79 -13.15 2.57 2.81
C ALA A 79 -12.16 3.40 3.65
N VAL A 80 -11.67 4.50 3.09
CA VAL A 80 -10.84 5.47 3.81
C VAL A 80 -11.57 6.80 3.84
N PRO A 81 -12.02 7.25 5.03
CA PRO A 81 -12.74 8.51 5.16
C PRO A 81 -11.88 9.72 4.79
N ASN A 82 -12.53 10.78 4.31
CA ASN A 82 -11.88 12.08 4.04
C ASN A 82 -10.70 12.01 3.06
N TYR A 83 -10.63 10.97 2.22
CA TYR A 83 -9.51 10.69 1.33
C TYR A 83 -9.30 11.77 0.28
N TYR A 84 -10.39 12.25 -0.32
CA TYR A 84 -10.37 13.27 -1.37
C TYR A 84 -10.58 14.65 -0.75
N LYS A 85 -9.50 15.34 -0.35
CA LYS A 85 -9.49 16.70 0.23
C LYS A 85 -10.37 16.88 1.47
N GLY A 86 -10.73 15.79 2.17
CA GLY A 86 -11.71 15.86 3.25
C GLY A 86 -13.17 15.94 2.80
N GLU A 87 -13.44 15.94 1.48
CA GLU A 87 -14.79 16.12 0.92
C GLU A 87 -15.49 14.80 0.59
N ALA A 88 -14.72 13.76 0.25
CA ALA A 88 -15.25 12.44 -0.07
C ALA A 88 -14.32 11.33 0.43
N ASP A 89 -14.91 10.18 0.74
CA ASP A 89 -14.21 8.96 1.11
C ASP A 89 -13.66 8.25 -0.13
N ALA A 90 -12.55 7.52 0.02
CA ALA A 90 -12.16 6.54 -0.98
C ALA A 90 -12.82 5.19 -0.64
N LEU A 91 -13.47 4.61 -1.64
CA LEU A 91 -13.97 3.24 -1.58
C LEU A 91 -13.01 2.32 -2.33
N PHE A 92 -12.73 1.18 -1.74
CA PHE A 92 -11.96 0.10 -2.33
C PHE A 92 -12.93 -0.95 -2.83
N MET A 93 -13.25 -0.88 -4.12
CA MET A 93 -14.25 -1.70 -4.79
C MET A 93 -13.59 -2.85 -5.54
N SER A 94 -14.15 -4.04 -5.45
CA SER A 94 -13.62 -5.24 -6.10
C SER A 94 -14.69 -5.98 -6.86
N TYR A 95 -14.33 -6.45 -8.06
CA TYR A 95 -15.13 -7.37 -8.86
C TYR A 95 -14.30 -8.61 -9.16
N PHE A 96 -14.86 -9.79 -8.89
CA PHE A 96 -14.21 -11.07 -9.13
C PHE A 96 -14.78 -11.70 -10.40
N THR A 97 -13.92 -12.01 -11.36
CA THR A 97 -14.33 -12.65 -12.63
C THR A 97 -14.55 -14.15 -12.47
N ASN A 98 -14.05 -14.72 -11.38
CA ASN A 98 -14.32 -16.09 -10.96
C ASN A 98 -14.41 -16.17 -9.43
N ASP A 99 -15.16 -17.16 -8.95
CA ASP A 99 -15.46 -17.33 -7.54
C ASP A 99 -14.22 -17.65 -6.68
N ASP A 100 -13.28 -18.42 -7.21
CA ASP A 100 -12.10 -18.83 -6.45
C ASP A 100 -11.22 -17.65 -6.07
N ARG A 101 -11.15 -16.63 -6.95
CA ARG A 101 -10.41 -15.42 -6.68
C ARG A 101 -11.01 -14.59 -5.52
N GLY A 102 -12.33 -14.65 -5.34
CA GLY A 102 -13.06 -13.96 -4.28
C GLY A 102 -13.14 -14.72 -2.96
N ARG A 103 -12.58 -15.93 -2.89
CA ARG A 103 -12.70 -16.79 -1.71
C ARG A 103 -11.36 -16.94 -0.99
N LEU A 104 -11.45 -16.95 0.34
CA LEU A 104 -10.36 -17.37 1.21
C LEU A 104 -10.68 -18.77 1.76
N SER A 105 -9.66 -19.60 1.91
CA SER A 105 -9.80 -20.83 2.70
C SER A 105 -10.11 -20.49 4.17
N ASP A 106 -10.63 -21.47 4.92
CA ASP A 106 -10.88 -21.29 6.37
C ASP A 106 -9.57 -20.97 7.12
N GLU A 107 -8.48 -21.62 6.74
CA GLU A 107 -7.15 -21.34 7.30
C GLU A 107 -6.70 -19.90 7.05
N GLN A 108 -6.86 -19.40 5.83
CA GLN A 108 -6.52 -18.01 5.50
C GLN A 108 -7.37 -17.02 6.29
N ARG A 109 -8.69 -17.26 6.40
CA ARG A 109 -9.61 -16.43 7.20
C ARG A 109 -9.20 -16.38 8.65
N HIS A 110 -8.97 -17.55 9.28
CA HIS A 110 -8.54 -17.62 10.66
C HIS A 110 -7.21 -16.91 10.89
N ARG A 111 -6.22 -17.15 10.03
CA ARG A 111 -4.91 -16.50 10.13
C ARG A 111 -5.00 -14.96 10.06
N ILE A 112 -5.80 -14.42 9.16
CA ILE A 112 -6.01 -12.96 9.06
C ILE A 112 -6.71 -12.43 10.31
N ALA A 113 -7.75 -13.12 10.80
CA ALA A 113 -8.48 -12.74 11.98
C ALA A 113 -7.59 -12.75 13.24
N ASP A 114 -6.75 -13.76 13.42
CA ASP A 114 -5.80 -13.87 14.53
C ASP A 114 -4.78 -12.71 14.51
N ILE A 115 -4.27 -12.36 13.33
CA ILE A 115 -3.33 -11.24 13.17
C ILE A 115 -3.99 -9.92 13.53
N LEU A 116 -5.24 -9.70 13.11
CA LEU A 116 -5.99 -8.49 13.43
C LEU A 116 -6.28 -8.42 14.95
N ALA A 117 -6.65 -9.54 15.58
CA ALA A 117 -6.85 -9.61 17.03
C ALA A 117 -5.57 -9.26 17.81
N ILE A 118 -4.42 -9.82 17.40
CA ILE A 118 -3.11 -9.49 17.97
C ILE A 118 -2.78 -8.00 17.78
N ALA A 119 -3.07 -7.44 16.62
CA ALA A 119 -2.80 -6.03 16.33
C ALA A 119 -3.63 -5.12 17.24
N GLN A 120 -4.92 -5.40 17.42
CA GLN A 120 -5.83 -4.67 18.30
C GLN A 120 -5.44 -4.78 19.78
N GLU A 121 -5.09 -5.97 20.27
CA GLU A 121 -4.61 -6.18 21.63
C GLU A 121 -3.35 -5.34 21.89
N LYS A 122 -2.38 -5.39 20.97
CA LYS A 122 -1.12 -4.63 21.11
C LYS A 122 -1.29 -3.13 20.95
N ALA A 123 -2.31 -2.65 20.26
CA ALA A 123 -2.67 -1.24 20.20
C ALA A 123 -3.17 -0.73 21.57
N SER A 124 -4.04 -1.50 22.24
CA SER A 124 -4.61 -1.13 23.54
C SER A 124 -3.59 -1.11 24.68
N THR A 125 -2.49 -1.86 24.53
CA THR A 125 -1.41 -1.97 25.53
C THR A 125 -0.18 -1.13 25.18
N ALA A 126 -0.26 -0.30 24.12
CA ALA A 126 0.86 0.52 23.69
C ALA A 126 1.14 1.63 24.73
N THR A 127 2.12 1.43 25.57
CA THR A 127 2.79 2.51 26.30
C THR A 127 3.76 3.21 25.35
N GLU A 128 3.86 4.53 25.46
CA GLU A 128 4.89 5.31 24.73
C GLU A 128 6.28 4.87 25.19
N ASN A 129 6.77 3.78 24.64
CA ASN A 129 8.16 3.38 24.82
C ASN A 129 9.04 4.24 23.92
N ASN A 130 9.43 5.40 24.42
CA ASN A 130 10.52 6.21 23.86
C ASN A 130 11.86 5.54 24.24
N LYS A 131 12.07 4.29 23.78
CA LYS A 131 13.40 3.68 23.88
C LYS A 131 14.28 4.33 22.82
N ASP A 132 15.41 4.87 23.26
CA ASP A 132 16.46 5.28 22.33
C ASP A 132 16.80 4.10 21.41
N LEU A 133 16.55 4.27 20.14
CA LEU A 133 16.90 3.26 19.15
C LEU A 133 18.40 3.39 18.84
N PRO A 134 19.10 2.26 18.69
CA PRO A 134 20.48 2.26 18.23
C PRO A 134 20.58 2.52 16.70
N PHE A 135 19.60 3.22 16.13
CA PHE A 135 19.47 3.51 14.70
C PHE A 135 19.19 4.98 14.48
N ALA A 136 19.94 5.61 13.57
CA ALA A 136 19.66 6.96 13.10
C ALA A 136 18.57 6.89 12.01
N ILE A 137 17.47 7.65 12.17
CA ILE A 137 16.40 7.70 11.18
C ILE A 137 16.41 9.05 10.49
N ARG A 138 16.33 9.05 9.16
CA ARG A 138 16.24 10.26 8.34
C ARG A 138 15.54 10.03 7.01
N LYS A 139 15.16 11.13 6.38
CA LYS A 139 14.75 11.14 4.98
C LYS A 139 15.93 10.76 4.09
N LEU A 140 15.65 9.98 3.04
CA LEU A 140 16.64 9.57 2.04
C LEU A 140 16.68 10.55 0.88
N GLY A 141 17.86 10.67 0.29
CA GLY A 141 18.11 11.48 -0.90
C GLY A 141 18.69 10.66 -2.05
N ARG A 142 19.10 11.37 -3.10
CA ARG A 142 19.63 10.75 -4.33
C ARG A 142 20.86 9.86 -4.07
N ASP A 143 21.71 10.22 -3.11
CA ASP A 143 22.91 9.46 -2.77
C ASP A 143 22.58 8.10 -2.12
N ASP A 144 21.41 7.97 -1.51
CA ASP A 144 20.98 6.74 -0.83
C ASP A 144 20.30 5.72 -1.76
N VAL A 145 20.02 6.07 -3.02
CA VAL A 145 19.24 5.24 -3.95
C VAL A 145 19.83 3.85 -4.15
N SER A 146 21.16 3.73 -4.21
CA SER A 146 21.82 2.43 -4.35
C SER A 146 21.59 1.50 -3.17
N ASP A 147 21.64 2.05 -1.95
CA ASP A 147 21.38 1.29 -0.74
C ASP A 147 19.89 0.96 -0.59
N LEU A 148 19.02 1.87 -1.01
CA LEU A 148 17.56 1.68 -1.00
C LEU A 148 17.16 0.53 -1.94
N THR A 149 17.61 0.54 -3.20
CA THR A 149 17.32 -0.55 -4.15
C THR A 149 17.88 -1.88 -3.67
N ARG A 150 19.07 -1.87 -3.04
CA ARG A 150 19.67 -3.07 -2.44
C ARG A 150 18.79 -3.63 -1.31
N ILE A 151 18.29 -2.79 -0.40
CA ILE A 151 17.40 -3.25 0.69
C ILE A 151 16.11 -3.83 0.14
N TYR A 152 15.47 -3.16 -0.82
CA TYR A 152 14.27 -3.68 -1.45
C TYR A 152 14.50 -5.04 -2.11
N GLY A 153 15.63 -5.23 -2.80
CA GLY A 153 15.99 -6.52 -3.39
C GLY A 153 16.30 -7.63 -2.39
N ILE A 154 16.70 -7.28 -1.14
CA ILE A 154 16.91 -8.26 -0.06
C ILE A 154 15.57 -8.67 0.57
N VAL A 155 14.64 -7.72 0.72
CA VAL A 155 13.43 -7.91 1.52
C VAL A 155 12.24 -8.39 0.70
N PHE A 156 12.10 -7.92 -0.54
CA PHE A 156 10.97 -8.24 -1.40
C PHE A 156 11.40 -9.21 -2.51
N GLU A 157 10.76 -10.36 -2.58
CA GLU A 157 10.95 -11.33 -3.66
C GLU A 157 10.29 -10.86 -4.96
N SER A 158 9.13 -10.22 -4.84
CA SER A 158 8.42 -9.51 -5.92
C SER A 158 7.70 -8.30 -5.34
N TYR A 159 7.46 -7.29 -6.19
CA TYR A 159 6.73 -6.08 -5.82
C TYR A 159 5.91 -5.59 -7.02
N PRO A 160 4.71 -5.00 -6.80
CA PRO A 160 3.82 -4.59 -7.90
C PRO A 160 4.31 -3.34 -8.67
N PHE A 161 5.27 -2.60 -8.12
CA PHE A 161 5.86 -1.40 -8.72
C PHE A 161 7.38 -1.58 -8.90
N PRO A 162 8.03 -0.82 -9.79
CA PRO A 162 9.46 -1.00 -10.12
C PRO A 162 10.41 -0.38 -9.07
N ILE A 163 10.19 -0.66 -7.78
CA ILE A 163 10.99 -0.15 -6.66
C ILE A 163 12.43 -0.66 -6.64
N PHE A 164 12.76 -1.64 -7.49
CA PHE A 164 14.11 -2.16 -7.67
C PHE A 164 14.91 -1.34 -8.70
N GLU A 165 14.25 -0.44 -9.44
CA GLU A 165 14.85 0.37 -10.50
C GLU A 165 15.25 1.75 -9.96
N ARG A 166 16.55 2.06 -10.07
CA ARG A 166 17.13 3.32 -9.58
C ARG A 166 16.48 4.55 -10.24
N GLU A 167 16.22 4.46 -11.53
CA GLU A 167 15.62 5.52 -12.35
C GLU A 167 14.19 5.84 -11.88
N TYR A 168 13.44 4.82 -11.50
CA TYR A 168 12.11 4.99 -10.92
C TYR A 168 12.17 5.77 -9.60
N ILE A 169 13.06 5.35 -8.69
CA ILE A 169 13.22 6.00 -7.37
C ILE A 169 13.70 7.44 -7.52
N ILE A 170 14.69 7.70 -8.39
CA ILE A 170 15.21 9.04 -8.64
C ILE A 170 14.09 9.93 -9.18
N ARG A 171 13.36 9.48 -10.19
CA ARG A 171 12.25 10.24 -10.78
C ARG A 171 11.19 10.60 -9.76
N THR A 172 10.73 9.64 -8.94
CA THR A 172 9.69 9.88 -7.94
C THR A 172 10.17 10.80 -6.81
N MET A 173 11.46 10.81 -6.47
CA MET A 173 12.07 11.80 -5.57
C MET A 173 12.08 13.20 -6.19
N GLU A 174 12.47 13.33 -7.46
CA GLU A 174 12.55 14.61 -8.19
C GLU A 174 11.16 15.24 -8.43
N GLU A 175 10.16 14.41 -8.71
CA GLU A 175 8.75 14.82 -8.82
C GLU A 175 8.12 15.18 -7.45
N ASP A 176 8.81 14.89 -6.35
CA ASP A 176 8.30 14.99 -4.97
C ASP A 176 6.93 14.31 -4.81
N SER A 177 6.75 13.19 -5.54
CA SER A 177 5.56 12.34 -5.48
C SER A 177 5.72 11.24 -4.42
N ILE A 178 6.95 10.77 -4.17
CA ILE A 178 7.27 9.80 -3.12
C ILE A 178 8.43 10.32 -2.27
N ALA A 179 8.23 10.32 -0.96
CA ALA A 179 9.26 10.60 0.03
C ALA A 179 9.77 9.28 0.63
N TYR A 180 11.07 9.06 0.64
CA TYR A 180 11.71 7.84 1.17
C TYR A 180 12.42 8.13 2.48
N TYR A 181 12.39 7.15 3.40
CA TYR A 181 12.98 7.24 4.74
C TYR A 181 13.82 6.01 5.03
N GLY A 182 14.86 6.17 5.82
CA GLY A 182 15.77 5.10 6.15
C GLY A 182 16.23 5.10 7.60
N ALA A 183 16.51 3.91 8.10
CA ALA A 183 17.16 3.69 9.39
C ALA A 183 18.57 3.16 9.16
N PHE A 184 19.56 3.78 9.82
CA PHE A 184 20.98 3.49 9.69
C PHE A 184 21.53 2.90 11.00
N ASP A 185 22.32 1.87 10.90
CA ASP A 185 23.05 1.30 12.03
C ASP A 185 24.21 2.20 12.50
N ALA A 186 24.88 1.82 13.59
CA ALA A 186 26.02 2.55 14.15
C ALA A 186 27.21 2.67 13.18
N ASN A 187 27.28 1.83 12.14
CA ASN A 187 28.30 1.89 11.09
C ASN A 187 27.85 2.74 9.88
N GLY A 188 26.71 3.41 9.96
CA GLY A 188 26.15 4.19 8.86
C GLY A 188 25.54 3.37 7.72
N ARG A 189 25.24 2.08 7.91
CA ARG A 189 24.65 1.23 6.88
C ARG A 189 23.13 1.29 6.96
N LEU A 190 22.47 1.47 5.82
CA LEU A 190 21.02 1.42 5.70
C LEU A 190 20.51 -0.01 6.00
N VAL A 191 19.68 -0.17 7.04
CA VAL A 191 19.18 -1.46 7.54
C VAL A 191 17.66 -1.60 7.44
N ALA A 192 16.95 -0.48 7.32
CA ALA A 192 15.51 -0.47 7.02
C ALA A 192 15.15 0.76 6.21
N ALA A 193 14.06 0.65 5.45
CA ALA A 193 13.51 1.75 4.65
C ALA A 193 11.98 1.69 4.63
N SER A 194 11.36 2.82 4.27
CA SER A 194 9.94 2.97 3.99
C SER A 194 9.70 4.14 3.05
N SER A 195 8.50 4.26 2.48
CA SER A 195 8.12 5.38 1.63
C SER A 195 6.73 5.93 1.96
N ALA A 196 6.51 7.20 1.61
CA ALA A 196 5.20 7.85 1.63
C ALA A 196 4.88 8.31 0.20
N GLU A 197 3.89 7.66 -0.42
CA GLU A 197 3.37 8.02 -1.74
C GLU A 197 2.28 9.09 -1.58
N MET A 198 2.56 10.30 -2.05
CA MET A 198 1.71 11.47 -1.81
C MET A 198 0.80 11.77 -2.99
N ASP A 199 -0.50 11.86 -2.75
CA ASP A 199 -1.45 12.57 -3.62
C ASP A 199 -1.75 13.94 -3.01
N LYS A 200 -0.86 14.90 -3.27
CA LYS A 200 -0.96 16.27 -2.73
C LYS A 200 -2.24 16.97 -3.19
N ALA A 201 -2.72 16.65 -4.40
CA ALA A 201 -3.96 17.21 -4.93
C ALA A 201 -5.18 16.77 -4.11
N ASN A 202 -5.13 15.62 -3.45
CA ASN A 202 -6.18 15.07 -2.62
C ASN A 202 -5.82 15.06 -1.12
N SER A 203 -4.68 15.65 -0.72
CA SER A 203 -4.22 15.76 0.67
C SER A 203 -4.12 14.42 1.41
N ASN A 204 -3.71 13.36 0.70
CA ASN A 204 -3.52 12.04 1.27
C ASN A 204 -2.15 11.44 0.92
N ALA A 205 -1.71 10.46 1.71
CA ALA A 205 -0.50 9.69 1.43
C ALA A 205 -0.65 8.22 1.84
N GLU A 206 -0.12 7.33 1.01
CA GLU A 206 0.06 5.92 1.36
C GLU A 206 1.40 5.73 2.08
N MET A 207 1.35 5.17 3.28
CA MET A 207 2.51 4.79 4.08
C MET A 207 2.88 3.35 3.73
N THR A 208 3.92 3.18 2.91
CA THR A 208 4.18 1.91 2.24
C THR A 208 5.66 1.51 2.19
N ASP A 209 6.00 0.46 1.44
CA ASP A 209 7.36 -0.03 1.14
C ASP A 209 8.24 -0.33 2.37
N PHE A 210 7.62 -0.71 3.51
CA PHE A 210 8.38 -1.01 4.72
C PHE A 210 9.26 -2.25 4.52
N ALA A 211 10.56 -2.03 4.46
CA ALA A 211 11.58 -3.04 4.29
C ALA A 211 12.57 -2.99 5.46
N THR A 212 12.75 -4.10 6.17
CA THR A 212 13.76 -4.24 7.23
C THR A 212 14.55 -5.52 6.98
N ILE A 213 15.87 -5.41 6.89
CA ILE A 213 16.73 -6.60 6.71
C ILE A 213 16.55 -7.57 7.87
N PRO A 214 16.65 -8.90 7.65
CA PRO A 214 16.38 -9.90 8.69
C PRO A 214 17.12 -9.65 10.01
N ALA A 215 18.40 -9.26 9.94
CA ALA A 215 19.24 -9.02 11.13
C ALA A 215 18.81 -7.81 11.97
N ALA A 216 18.00 -6.88 11.42
CA ALA A 216 17.53 -5.67 12.11
C ALA A 216 16.05 -5.77 12.53
N ARG A 217 15.40 -6.90 12.31
CA ARG A 217 14.00 -7.11 12.73
C ARG A 217 13.87 -7.23 14.25
N GLY A 218 12.65 -6.97 14.76
CA GLY A 218 12.36 -7.10 16.19
C GLY A 218 12.71 -5.88 17.06
N HIS A 219 13.36 -4.85 16.50
CA HIS A 219 13.76 -3.65 17.22
C HIS A 219 12.76 -2.49 17.13
N GLY A 220 11.59 -2.69 16.52
CA GLY A 220 10.57 -1.65 16.39
C GLY A 220 10.87 -0.57 15.35
N ILE A 221 11.86 -0.75 14.48
CA ILE A 221 12.32 0.26 13.50
C ILE A 221 11.17 0.76 12.62
N ALA A 222 10.27 -0.13 12.17
CA ALA A 222 9.13 0.25 11.34
C ALA A 222 8.20 1.27 12.03
N LEU A 223 8.02 1.17 13.35
CA LEU A 223 7.22 2.13 14.11
C LEU A 223 7.84 3.52 14.12
N HIS A 224 9.16 3.60 14.26
CA HIS A 224 9.88 4.87 14.27
C HIS A 224 10.00 5.49 12.85
N LEU A 225 10.16 4.65 11.82
CA LEU A 225 10.06 5.11 10.44
C LEU A 225 8.69 5.70 10.17
N LEU A 226 7.62 5.02 10.57
CA LEU A 226 6.24 5.51 10.39
C LEU A 226 6.01 6.84 11.10
N ARG A 227 6.52 7.04 12.32
CA ARG A 227 6.45 8.33 13.04
C ARG A 227 7.18 9.43 12.28
N CYS A 228 8.39 9.17 11.81
CA CYS A 228 9.15 10.14 11.00
C CYS A 228 8.41 10.52 9.71
N MET A 229 7.78 9.54 9.04
CA MET A 229 6.94 9.78 7.88
C MET A 229 5.73 10.66 8.23
N GLU A 230 5.00 10.33 9.29
CA GLU A 230 3.84 11.09 9.75
C GLU A 230 4.21 12.55 10.07
N GLU A 231 5.34 12.78 10.72
CA GLU A 231 5.84 14.12 11.05
C GLU A 231 6.16 14.93 9.79
N ASP A 232 6.77 14.32 8.75
CA ASP A 232 7.07 15.00 7.48
C ASP A 232 5.80 15.25 6.62
N MET A 233 4.74 14.47 6.80
CA MET A 233 3.48 14.67 6.06
C MET A 233 2.67 15.88 6.57
N ALA A 234 2.82 16.27 7.85
CA ALA A 234 2.08 17.38 8.44
C ALA A 234 2.30 18.72 7.72
N PRO A 235 3.55 19.22 7.59
CA PRO A 235 3.82 20.49 6.93
C PRO A 235 3.53 20.48 5.42
N ARG A 236 3.30 19.30 4.83
CA ARG A 236 2.95 19.14 3.42
C ARG A 236 1.46 19.23 3.14
N GLY A 237 0.63 19.47 4.17
CA GLY A 237 -0.83 19.55 4.04
C GLY A 237 -1.49 18.18 3.76
N ILE A 238 -0.85 17.11 4.17
CA ILE A 238 -1.41 15.76 4.08
C ILE A 238 -2.23 15.47 5.34
N HIS A 239 -3.53 15.26 5.18
CA HIS A 239 -4.48 15.07 6.28
C HIS A 239 -4.91 13.62 6.45
N THR A 240 -4.97 12.85 5.36
CA THR A 240 -5.36 11.44 5.39
C THR A 240 -4.15 10.56 5.09
N LEU A 241 -3.77 9.75 6.08
CA LEU A 241 -2.73 8.74 5.95
C LEU A 241 -3.39 7.37 5.84
N TYR A 242 -2.92 6.53 4.94
CA TYR A 242 -3.43 5.16 4.81
C TYR A 242 -2.32 4.20 4.41
N THR A 243 -2.61 2.92 4.44
CA THR A 243 -1.73 1.87 3.93
C THR A 243 -2.54 0.69 3.41
N ILE A 244 -1.94 -0.05 2.50
CA ILE A 244 -2.42 -1.35 2.01
C ILE A 244 -1.36 -2.38 2.37
N ALA A 245 -1.41 -2.89 3.62
CA ALA A 245 -0.43 -3.79 4.19
C ALA A 245 -0.77 -5.27 3.93
N ARG A 246 0.24 -6.14 3.77
CA ARG A 246 0.02 -7.59 3.67
C ARG A 246 -0.78 -8.10 4.86
N ALA A 247 -1.92 -8.75 4.60
CA ALA A 247 -2.81 -9.23 5.67
C ALA A 247 -2.14 -10.26 6.59
N VAL A 248 -1.17 -11.02 6.06
CA VAL A 248 -0.42 -12.03 6.80
C VAL A 248 0.84 -11.50 7.51
N SER A 249 1.12 -10.19 7.40
CA SER A 249 2.27 -9.57 8.08
C SER A 249 1.89 -9.10 9.49
N THR A 250 2.07 -9.94 10.50
CA THR A 250 1.78 -9.59 11.91
C THR A 250 2.50 -8.30 12.31
N GLY A 251 3.79 -8.17 11.97
CA GLY A 251 4.61 -7.01 12.34
C GLY A 251 4.06 -5.70 11.80
N MET A 252 3.63 -5.66 10.53
CA MET A 252 3.11 -4.42 9.92
C MET A 252 1.71 -4.08 10.45
N ASN A 253 0.79 -5.07 10.56
CA ASN A 253 -0.53 -4.81 11.13
C ASN A 253 -0.43 -4.29 12.58
N VAL A 254 0.47 -4.86 13.40
CA VAL A 254 0.75 -4.36 14.77
C VAL A 254 1.36 -2.94 14.74
N THR A 255 2.25 -2.65 13.80
CA THR A 255 2.87 -1.32 13.67
C THR A 255 1.82 -0.25 13.41
N PHE A 256 0.93 -0.45 12.44
CA PHE A 256 -0.14 0.49 12.14
C PHE A 256 -1.14 0.62 13.29
N ALA A 257 -1.58 -0.49 13.88
CA ALA A 257 -2.49 -0.46 15.03
C ALA A 257 -1.91 0.33 16.22
N LYS A 258 -0.63 0.09 16.56
CA LYS A 258 0.08 0.83 17.63
C LYS A 258 0.27 2.32 17.33
N SER A 259 0.34 2.69 16.06
CA SER A 259 0.43 4.10 15.62
C SER A 259 -0.93 4.80 15.57
N GLY A 260 -2.00 4.16 16.03
CA GLY A 260 -3.35 4.73 16.09
C GLY A 260 -4.08 4.73 14.75
N TYR A 261 -3.68 3.86 13.81
CA TYR A 261 -4.45 3.63 12.59
C TYR A 261 -5.67 2.76 12.88
N THR A 262 -6.76 3.07 12.19
CA THR A 262 -8.01 2.31 12.22
C THR A 262 -8.02 1.28 11.09
N PHE A 263 -8.35 0.03 11.40
CA PHE A 263 -8.57 -1.01 10.40
C PHE A 263 -9.87 -0.74 9.64
N SER A 264 -9.82 -0.78 8.32
CA SER A 264 -10.95 -0.52 7.45
C SER A 264 -11.54 -1.75 6.78
N GLY A 265 -10.70 -2.69 6.37
CA GLY A 265 -11.15 -3.88 5.68
C GLY A 265 -10.00 -4.65 5.05
N THR A 266 -10.34 -5.82 4.47
CA THR A 266 -9.36 -6.69 3.82
C THR A 266 -9.67 -6.82 2.33
N LEU A 267 -8.71 -6.49 1.48
CA LEU A 267 -8.74 -6.68 0.04
C LEU A 267 -8.36 -8.13 -0.26
N ILE A 268 -9.36 -8.94 -0.64
CA ILE A 268 -9.20 -10.39 -0.81
C ILE A 268 -8.34 -10.69 -2.03
N ASN A 269 -7.31 -11.54 -1.86
CA ASN A 269 -6.45 -12.01 -2.94
C ASN A 269 -6.06 -10.89 -3.92
N ASN A 270 -5.51 -9.78 -3.38
CA ASN A 270 -5.46 -8.52 -4.11
C ASN A 270 -4.25 -8.39 -5.04
N THR A 271 -3.04 -8.67 -4.57
CA THR A 271 -1.83 -8.34 -5.32
C THR A 271 -0.76 -9.42 -5.20
N ASN A 272 0.07 -9.54 -6.22
CA ASN A 272 1.28 -10.37 -6.15
C ASN A 272 2.35 -9.61 -5.38
N ILE A 273 2.70 -10.15 -4.22
CA ILE A 273 3.78 -9.66 -3.38
C ILE A 273 4.44 -10.85 -2.68
N ALA A 274 5.77 -10.82 -2.53
CA ALA A 274 6.53 -11.94 -1.97
C ALA A 274 6.29 -13.28 -2.72
N GLY A 275 6.17 -13.22 -4.06
CA GLY A 275 6.06 -14.38 -4.94
C GLY A 275 4.68 -15.00 -5.07
N THR A 276 3.67 -14.50 -4.36
CA THR A 276 2.29 -15.03 -4.40
C THR A 276 1.24 -13.93 -4.40
N ILE A 277 0.01 -14.29 -4.82
CA ILE A 277 -1.14 -13.39 -4.67
C ILE A 277 -1.60 -13.42 -3.22
N GLU A 278 -1.59 -12.26 -2.57
CA GLU A 278 -1.96 -12.11 -1.16
C GLU A 278 -3.15 -11.16 -0.96
N SER A 279 -3.85 -11.38 0.15
CA SER A 279 -4.81 -10.44 0.67
C SER A 279 -4.10 -9.31 1.40
N MET A 280 -4.71 -8.12 1.37
CA MET A 280 -4.12 -6.91 1.94
C MET A 280 -5.10 -6.26 2.92
N ASN A 281 -4.61 -5.79 4.05
CA ASN A 281 -5.39 -5.04 5.03
C ASN A 281 -5.23 -3.54 4.80
N VAL A 282 -6.34 -2.83 4.77
CA VAL A 282 -6.37 -1.36 4.68
C VAL A 282 -6.47 -0.79 6.08
N TRP A 283 -5.54 0.09 6.40
CA TRP A 283 -5.52 0.88 7.63
C TRP A 283 -5.46 2.36 7.28
N TYR A 284 -6.10 3.23 8.09
CA TYR A 284 -6.05 4.68 7.88
C TYR A 284 -5.95 5.44 9.20
N LYS A 285 -5.45 6.66 9.11
CA LYS A 285 -5.37 7.62 10.21
C LYS A 285 -5.70 9.01 9.68
N LEU A 286 -6.69 9.65 10.30
CA LEU A 286 -7.01 11.04 10.01
C LEU A 286 -6.19 11.91 10.96
N ARG A 287 -5.62 12.97 10.42
CA ARG A 287 -4.92 13.98 11.22
C ARG A 287 -5.86 15.12 11.50
N THR A 288 -5.93 15.52 12.75
CA THR A 288 -6.60 16.79 13.14
C THR A 288 -5.81 17.96 12.56
N VAL A 289 -6.49 18.87 11.89
CA VAL A 289 -5.93 20.14 11.37
C VAL A 289 -5.70 21.09 12.52
#